data_dfb6a26301a75edcc02409474d3ab199
#
_entry.id   dfb6a26301a75edcc02409474d3ab199
#
_cell.length_a   1.000
_cell.length_b   1.000
_cell.length_c   1.000
_cell.angle_alpha   90.00
_cell.angle_beta   90.00
_cell.angle_gamma   90.00
#
_symmetry.space_group_name_H-M   'P 1'
#
loop_
_entity.id
_entity.type
_entity.pdbx_description
1 polymer ?
#
loop_
_entity_poly.entity_id
_entity_poly.type
_entity_poly.pdbx_seq_one_letter_code
_entity_poly.pdbx_strand_id
1 'polypeptide(L)'
;AAVSSSQKDDSEAEDSSIDIGGGKYGIHIRHLIQLMAFYGIITYIVVVVIFNLPFLMEKHHFSSGNSGLMISLFFLAITAPGFCLNKIVGLLKERTKAYSLLSIALGLLLIWIAPLEWLIIPGCLLVGLGYGVIQPMLYEKTTHAALPQKATMALAFVMMMNYLAILLYPFIGDFLQWVFHTQSQEFPFIFNLLITVGTFFWAYRCRDTFLFNDQLK
;
A
#
# COMPACT_ATOMS: atom_id res chain seq x y z
N ALA A 1 31.94 -1.79 53.18
CA ALA A 1 31.04 -0.65 53.04
C ALA A 1 31.34 0.21 51.80
N ALA A 2 31.81 -0.40 50.69
CA ALA A 2 32.17 0.34 49.47
C ALA A 2 31.68 -0.32 48.17
N VAL A 3 30.71 -1.22 48.25
CA VAL A 3 30.16 -1.96 47.06
C VAL A 3 28.71 -1.57 46.76
N SER A 4 28.04 -0.73 47.63
CA SER A 4 26.65 -0.38 47.45
C SER A 4 26.35 0.96 46.76
N SER A 5 27.33 1.73 46.37
CA SER A 5 27.16 3.04 45.72
C SER A 5 27.27 3.01 44.18
N SER A 6 27.87 1.94 43.60
CA SER A 6 28.05 1.82 42.14
C SER A 6 26.81 1.28 41.40
N GLN A 7 25.90 0.61 42.10
CA GLN A 7 24.73 -0.02 41.47
C GLN A 7 23.50 0.89 41.41
N LYS A 8 23.58 2.08 42.05
CA LYS A 8 22.49 3.06 42.04
C LYS A 8 22.61 4.11 40.95
N ASP A 9 23.84 4.33 40.47
CA ASP A 9 24.13 5.31 39.38
C ASP A 9 23.83 4.71 38.00
N ASP A 10 23.91 3.37 37.84
CA ASP A 10 23.61 2.71 36.57
C ASP A 10 22.09 2.57 36.29
N SER A 11 21.26 2.68 37.35
CA SER A 11 19.79 2.61 37.18
C SER A 11 19.16 3.99 36.90
N GLU A 12 19.85 5.09 37.18
CA GLU A 12 19.38 6.46 36.88
C GLU A 12 19.87 6.95 35.49
N ALA A 13 20.85 6.30 34.90
CA ALA A 13 21.36 6.64 33.57
C ALA A 13 20.55 6.01 32.42
N GLU A 14 19.74 4.98 32.67
CA GLU A 14 18.88 4.37 31.66
C GLU A 14 17.53 5.06 31.47
N ASP A 15 17.13 5.97 32.39
CA ASP A 15 15.80 6.61 32.35
C ASP A 15 15.79 8.00 31.71
N SER A 16 16.94 8.49 31.18
CA SER A 16 17.02 9.85 30.64
C SER A 16 17.16 9.96 29.12
N SER A 17 16.88 8.90 28.38
CA SER A 17 16.99 9.01 26.91
C SER A 17 15.76 8.45 26.21
N ILE A 18 15.12 9.36 25.49
CA ILE A 18 14.13 9.19 24.44
C ILE A 18 12.70 9.46 24.90
N ASP A 19 12.42 10.72 25.18
CA ASP A 19 11.09 11.30 24.97
C ASP A 19 10.86 11.45 23.44
N ILE A 20 10.78 10.34 22.73
CA ILE A 20 10.17 10.29 21.41
C ILE A 20 8.68 10.27 21.72
N GLY A 21 7.99 11.44 21.61
CA GLY A 21 6.58 11.71 21.82
C GLY A 21 5.60 10.58 21.52
N GLY A 22 5.78 9.46 22.18
CA GLY A 22 4.92 8.31 22.15
C GLY A 22 3.71 8.63 23.01
N GLY A 23 2.51 8.69 22.39
CA GLY A 23 1.27 8.80 23.13
C GLY A 23 1.23 7.75 24.24
N LYS A 24 0.33 7.92 25.23
CA LYS A 24 0.11 7.13 26.45
C LYS A 24 0.29 5.59 26.33
N TYR A 25 0.40 5.07 25.10
CA TYR A 25 0.53 3.64 24.77
C TYR A 25 1.83 3.29 24.00
N GLY A 26 2.77 4.23 23.81
CA GLY A 26 4.00 3.97 23.02
C GLY A 26 3.76 3.78 21.52
N ILE A 27 2.61 4.19 21.01
CA ILE A 27 2.24 4.19 19.59
C ILE A 27 1.60 5.53 19.25
N HIS A 28 2.02 6.17 18.20
CA HIS A 28 1.36 7.35 17.64
C HIS A 28 0.06 6.93 16.93
N ILE A 29 -1.05 6.83 17.66
CA ILE A 29 -2.35 6.32 17.17
C ILE A 29 -2.80 7.05 15.91
N ARG A 30 -2.63 8.37 15.84
CA ARG A 30 -3.00 9.17 14.65
C ARG A 30 -2.23 8.73 13.40
N HIS A 31 -0.92 8.52 13.53
CA HIS A 31 -0.08 8.06 12.43
C HIS A 31 -0.42 6.62 12.04
N LEU A 32 -0.68 5.76 13.02
CA LEU A 32 -1.10 4.38 12.76
C LEU A 32 -2.42 4.32 11.98
N ILE A 33 -3.44 5.09 12.39
CA ILE A 33 -4.73 5.15 11.68
C ILE A 33 -4.54 5.66 10.24
N GLN A 34 -3.70 6.67 10.02
CA GLN A 34 -3.40 7.17 8.68
C GLN A 34 -2.75 6.10 7.80
N LEU A 35 -1.78 5.34 8.35
CA LEU A 35 -1.13 4.24 7.65
C LEU A 35 -2.11 3.11 7.33
N MET A 36 -2.95 2.72 8.29
CA MET A 36 -3.99 1.70 8.11
C MET A 36 -4.99 2.10 7.01
N ALA A 37 -5.52 3.33 7.07
CA ALA A 37 -6.46 3.83 6.08
C ALA A 37 -5.84 3.89 4.68
N PHE A 38 -4.64 4.43 4.57
CA PHE A 38 -3.94 4.51 3.28
C PHE A 38 -3.64 3.12 2.72
N TYR A 39 -3.17 2.19 3.56
CA TYR A 39 -2.90 0.82 3.12
C TYR A 39 -4.16 0.09 2.68
N GLY A 40 -5.27 0.26 3.43
CA GLY A 40 -6.56 -0.28 3.04
C GLY A 40 -7.04 0.24 1.68
N ILE A 41 -6.92 1.56 1.42
CA ILE A 41 -7.27 2.18 0.14
C ILE A 41 -6.43 1.60 -1.00
N ILE A 42 -5.09 1.54 -0.83
CA ILE A 42 -4.20 1.03 -1.87
C ILE A 42 -4.46 -0.46 -2.14
N THR A 43 -4.66 -1.26 -1.11
CA THR A 43 -5.03 -2.67 -1.27
C THR A 43 -6.35 -2.82 -2.00
N TYR A 44 -7.38 -2.05 -1.65
CA TYR A 44 -8.67 -2.06 -2.32
C TYR A 44 -8.53 -1.76 -3.82
N ILE A 45 -7.73 -0.75 -4.17
CA ILE A 45 -7.45 -0.38 -5.57
C ILE A 45 -6.84 -1.55 -6.34
N VAL A 46 -5.83 -2.19 -5.77
CA VAL A 46 -5.01 -3.17 -6.48
C VAL A 46 -5.70 -4.53 -6.59
N VAL A 47 -6.54 -4.86 -5.64
CA VAL A 47 -7.29 -6.12 -5.58
C VAL A 47 -8.26 -6.27 -6.76
N VAL A 48 -8.66 -5.17 -7.45
CA VAL A 48 -9.44 -5.21 -8.69
C VAL A 48 -8.83 -6.13 -9.75
N VAL A 49 -7.51 -6.17 -9.84
CA VAL A 49 -6.80 -7.04 -10.81
C VAL A 49 -7.08 -8.51 -10.51
N ILE A 50 -7.09 -8.90 -9.23
CA ILE A 50 -7.30 -10.30 -8.84
C ILE A 50 -8.75 -10.73 -9.06
N PHE A 51 -9.71 -9.90 -8.64
CA PHE A 51 -11.11 -10.28 -8.64
C PHE A 51 -11.83 -10.01 -9.96
N ASN A 52 -11.49 -8.94 -10.68
CA ASN A 52 -12.26 -8.50 -11.84
C ASN A 52 -11.56 -8.71 -13.19
N LEU A 53 -10.25 -8.99 -13.21
CA LEU A 53 -9.53 -9.21 -14.47
C LEU A 53 -10.10 -10.39 -15.29
N PRO A 54 -10.42 -11.57 -14.71
CA PRO A 54 -10.99 -12.67 -15.48
C PRO A 54 -12.31 -12.29 -16.18
N PHE A 55 -13.20 -11.57 -15.48
CA PHE A 55 -14.49 -11.12 -16.02
C PHE A 55 -14.32 -10.04 -17.10
N LEU A 56 -13.34 -9.15 -16.95
CA LEU A 56 -13.03 -8.16 -17.98
C LEU A 56 -12.52 -8.85 -19.26
N MET A 57 -11.65 -9.85 -19.12
CA MET A 57 -11.13 -10.61 -20.25
C MET A 57 -12.22 -11.39 -20.98
N GLU A 58 -13.14 -12.01 -20.24
CA GLU A 58 -14.29 -12.69 -20.80
C GLU A 58 -15.20 -11.74 -21.59
N LYS A 59 -15.46 -10.54 -21.07
CA LYS A 59 -16.24 -9.51 -21.76
C LYS A 59 -15.61 -9.11 -23.11
N HIS A 60 -14.31 -9.01 -23.19
CA HIS A 60 -13.58 -8.68 -24.41
C HIS A 60 -13.33 -9.88 -25.34
N HIS A 61 -13.92 -11.06 -25.03
CA HIS A 61 -13.71 -12.31 -25.75
C HIS A 61 -12.26 -12.77 -25.78
N PHE A 62 -11.46 -12.40 -24.78
CA PHE A 62 -10.10 -12.89 -24.59
C PHE A 62 -10.12 -14.25 -23.88
N SER A 63 -9.02 -15.00 -23.98
CA SER A 63 -8.91 -16.29 -23.30
C SER A 63 -8.90 -16.11 -21.78
N SER A 64 -9.95 -16.54 -21.11
CA SER A 64 -10.02 -16.51 -19.63
C SER A 64 -8.93 -17.37 -18.98
N GLY A 65 -8.42 -18.39 -19.65
CA GLY A 65 -7.27 -19.18 -19.19
C GLY A 65 -5.99 -18.38 -19.02
N ASN A 66 -5.80 -17.32 -19.81
CA ASN A 66 -4.65 -16.44 -19.72
C ASN A 66 -4.71 -15.46 -18.53
N SER A 67 -5.89 -15.27 -17.92
CA SER A 67 -6.03 -14.42 -16.74
C SER A 67 -5.16 -14.90 -15.57
N GLY A 68 -5.04 -16.21 -15.39
CA GLY A 68 -4.17 -16.80 -14.36
C GLY A 68 -2.70 -16.46 -14.57
N LEU A 69 -2.23 -16.47 -15.83
CA LEU A 69 -0.86 -16.06 -16.18
C LEU A 69 -0.65 -14.57 -15.88
N MET A 70 -1.60 -13.72 -16.25
CA MET A 70 -1.52 -12.27 -16.02
C MET A 70 -1.52 -11.93 -14.52
N ILE A 71 -2.36 -12.61 -13.73
CA ILE A 71 -2.37 -12.48 -12.27
C ILE A 71 -1.04 -13.00 -11.68
N SER A 72 -0.46 -14.05 -12.21
CA SER A 72 0.85 -14.55 -11.78
C SER A 72 1.96 -13.55 -12.06
N LEU A 73 1.95 -12.90 -13.23
CA LEU A 73 2.87 -11.82 -13.58
C LEU A 73 2.68 -10.59 -12.68
N PHE A 74 1.44 -10.27 -12.32
CA PHE A 74 1.14 -9.22 -11.36
C PHE A 74 1.78 -9.53 -9.98
N PHE A 75 1.65 -10.74 -9.44
CA PHE A 75 2.29 -11.12 -8.19
C PHE A 75 3.82 -11.12 -8.29
N LEU A 76 4.37 -11.59 -9.43
CA LEU A 76 5.81 -11.50 -9.68
C LEU A 76 6.28 -10.03 -9.67
N ALA A 77 5.53 -9.13 -10.27
CA ALA A 77 5.83 -7.70 -10.29
C ALA A 77 5.74 -7.06 -8.89
N ILE A 78 4.88 -7.56 -7.99
CA ILE A 78 4.84 -7.11 -6.59
C ILE A 78 6.14 -7.45 -5.86
N THR A 79 6.71 -8.63 -6.12
CA THR A 79 7.92 -9.08 -5.41
C THR A 79 9.21 -8.45 -5.96
N ALA A 80 9.22 -8.10 -7.25
CA ALA A 80 10.40 -7.57 -7.93
C ALA A 80 11.03 -6.31 -7.28
N PRO A 81 10.27 -5.29 -6.85
CA PRO A 81 10.82 -4.12 -6.17
C PRO A 81 11.52 -4.44 -4.84
N GLY A 82 11.14 -5.53 -4.15
CA GLY A 82 11.78 -5.94 -2.90
C GLY A 82 13.29 -6.14 -3.03
N PHE A 83 13.77 -6.59 -4.19
CA PHE A 83 15.20 -6.80 -4.46
C PHE A 83 15.96 -5.48 -4.76
N CYS A 84 15.26 -4.43 -5.18
CA CYS A 84 15.86 -3.17 -5.62
C CYS A 84 15.32 -1.95 -4.86
N LEU A 85 14.60 -2.14 -3.76
CA LEU A 85 13.88 -1.10 -3.05
C LEU A 85 14.79 0.08 -2.69
N ASN A 86 15.97 -0.19 -2.12
CA ASN A 86 16.93 0.84 -1.72
C ASN A 86 17.37 1.71 -2.91
N LYS A 87 17.55 1.12 -4.09
CA LYS A 87 17.91 1.86 -5.31
C LYS A 87 16.73 2.70 -5.81
N ILE A 88 15.51 2.16 -5.77
CA ILE A 88 14.28 2.84 -6.20
C ILE A 88 14.02 4.04 -5.29
N VAL A 89 14.05 3.84 -3.96
CA VAL A 89 13.84 4.91 -2.98
C VAL A 89 14.96 5.95 -3.07
N GLY A 90 16.21 5.54 -3.24
CA GLY A 90 17.35 6.45 -3.43
C GLY A 90 17.23 7.31 -4.69
N LEU A 91 16.67 6.79 -5.77
CA LEU A 91 16.47 7.50 -7.03
C LEU A 91 15.26 8.46 -6.97
N LEU A 92 14.13 7.97 -6.46
CA LEU A 92 12.85 8.71 -6.44
C LEU A 92 12.69 9.62 -5.21
N LYS A 93 13.47 9.37 -4.14
CA LYS A 93 13.50 10.17 -2.89
C LYS A 93 12.09 10.40 -2.32
N GLU A 94 11.75 11.68 -2.08
CA GLU A 94 10.49 12.12 -1.46
C GLU A 94 9.22 11.80 -2.29
N ARG A 95 9.38 11.45 -3.56
CA ARG A 95 8.25 11.23 -4.49
C ARG A 95 7.97 9.77 -4.80
N THR A 96 8.64 8.85 -4.10
CA THR A 96 8.52 7.42 -4.39
C THR A 96 7.07 6.94 -4.35
N LYS A 97 6.29 7.29 -3.34
CA LYS A 97 4.88 6.92 -3.25
C LYS A 97 4.02 7.54 -4.35
N ALA A 98 4.28 8.81 -4.71
CA ALA A 98 3.55 9.45 -5.80
C ALA A 98 3.83 8.77 -7.15
N TYR A 99 5.08 8.46 -7.47
CA TYR A 99 5.41 7.73 -8.70
C TYR A 99 4.87 6.29 -8.69
N SER A 100 4.84 5.64 -7.54
CA SER A 100 4.22 4.31 -7.41
C SER A 100 2.70 4.36 -7.65
N LEU A 101 2.01 5.38 -7.12
CA LEU A 101 0.59 5.61 -7.41
C LEU A 101 0.35 5.93 -8.89
N LEU A 102 1.24 6.70 -9.51
CA LEU A 102 1.17 6.97 -10.96
C LEU A 102 1.36 5.68 -11.76
N SER A 103 2.27 4.80 -11.36
CA SER A 103 2.45 3.48 -11.98
C SER A 103 1.17 2.63 -11.89
N ILE A 104 0.51 2.61 -10.71
CA ILE A 104 -0.76 1.91 -10.53
C ILE A 104 -1.85 2.52 -11.43
N ALA A 105 -1.96 3.85 -11.48
CA ALA A 105 -2.96 4.53 -12.31
C ALA A 105 -2.75 4.23 -13.80
N LEU A 106 -1.51 4.30 -14.29
CA LEU A 106 -1.17 3.96 -15.68
C LEU A 106 -1.44 2.49 -15.99
N GLY A 107 -1.14 1.59 -15.05
CA GLY A 107 -1.42 0.16 -15.20
C GLY A 107 -2.92 -0.13 -15.28
N LEU A 108 -3.74 0.45 -14.40
CA LEU A 108 -5.21 0.33 -14.44
C LEU A 108 -5.80 0.94 -15.72
N LEU A 109 -5.27 2.08 -16.16
CA LEU A 109 -5.67 2.70 -17.42
C LEU A 109 -5.38 1.77 -18.61
N LEU A 110 -4.18 1.19 -18.68
CA LEU A 110 -3.82 0.25 -19.74
C LEU A 110 -4.73 -0.99 -19.75
N ILE A 111 -5.06 -1.55 -18.59
CA ILE A 111 -5.98 -2.69 -18.48
C ILE A 111 -7.38 -2.30 -18.97
N TRP A 112 -7.87 -1.12 -18.58
CA TRP A 112 -9.21 -0.68 -18.97
C TRP A 112 -9.36 -0.41 -20.46
N ILE A 113 -8.38 0.27 -21.08
CA ILE A 113 -8.45 0.64 -22.52
C ILE A 113 -7.90 -0.44 -23.44
N ALA A 114 -7.44 -1.59 -22.94
CA ALA A 114 -6.74 -2.61 -23.70
C ALA A 114 -7.58 -3.14 -24.88
N PRO A 115 -7.31 -2.75 -26.14
CA PRO A 115 -7.97 -3.30 -27.31
C PRO A 115 -7.44 -4.70 -27.68
N LEU A 116 -6.30 -5.08 -27.12
CA LEU A 116 -5.61 -6.34 -27.36
C LEU A 116 -5.19 -6.98 -26.05
N GLU A 117 -5.35 -8.30 -25.95
CA GLU A 117 -5.00 -9.08 -24.76
C GLU A 117 -3.58 -8.80 -24.24
N TRP A 118 -2.61 -8.64 -25.16
CA TRP A 118 -1.21 -8.39 -24.81
C TRP A 118 -0.95 -7.09 -24.04
N LEU A 119 -1.83 -6.09 -24.17
CA LEU A 119 -1.72 -4.82 -23.46
C LEU A 119 -2.10 -4.92 -21.99
N ILE A 120 -2.81 -5.97 -21.60
CA ILE A 120 -3.14 -6.25 -20.19
C ILE A 120 -1.88 -6.64 -19.41
N ILE A 121 -0.93 -7.33 -20.06
CA ILE A 121 0.32 -7.77 -19.41
C ILE A 121 1.10 -6.58 -18.83
N PRO A 122 1.52 -5.56 -19.61
CA PRO A 122 2.22 -4.41 -19.06
C PRO A 122 1.35 -3.64 -18.06
N GLY A 123 0.03 -3.61 -18.22
CA GLY A 123 -0.88 -3.05 -17.21
C GLY A 123 -0.75 -3.76 -15.87
N CYS A 124 -0.83 -5.08 -15.84
CA CYS A 124 -0.67 -5.89 -14.62
C CYS A 124 0.73 -5.69 -14.00
N LEU A 125 1.78 -5.65 -14.81
CA LEU A 125 3.14 -5.41 -14.34
C LEU A 125 3.28 -4.03 -13.69
N LEU A 126 2.72 -2.97 -14.28
CA LEU A 126 2.78 -1.61 -13.73
C LEU A 126 2.01 -1.49 -12.41
N VAL A 127 0.82 -2.11 -12.31
CA VAL A 127 0.08 -2.15 -11.04
C VAL A 127 0.87 -2.89 -9.97
N GLY A 128 1.42 -4.06 -10.31
CA GLY A 128 2.21 -4.88 -9.39
C GLY A 128 3.47 -4.15 -8.91
N LEU A 129 4.23 -3.54 -9.82
CA LEU A 129 5.44 -2.77 -9.48
C LEU A 129 5.10 -1.59 -8.55
N GLY A 130 4.04 -0.83 -8.85
CA GLY A 130 3.62 0.28 -8.01
C GLY A 130 3.25 -0.15 -6.60
N TYR A 131 2.46 -1.22 -6.46
CA TYR A 131 2.08 -1.77 -5.16
C TYR A 131 3.28 -2.36 -4.40
N GLY A 132 4.15 -3.09 -5.10
CA GLY A 132 5.35 -3.72 -4.55
C GLY A 132 6.38 -2.73 -3.98
N VAL A 133 6.34 -1.45 -4.40
CA VAL A 133 7.14 -0.38 -3.78
C VAL A 133 6.43 0.19 -2.55
N ILE A 134 5.13 0.47 -2.63
CA ILE A 134 4.38 1.12 -1.55
C ILE A 134 4.32 0.22 -0.30
N GLN A 135 4.09 -1.07 -0.46
CA GLN A 135 3.88 -2.01 0.63
C GLN A 135 5.04 -2.04 1.64
N PRO A 136 6.30 -2.31 1.26
CA PRO A 136 7.41 -2.33 2.20
C PRO A 136 7.68 -0.96 2.82
N MET A 137 7.49 0.13 2.08
CA MET A 137 7.64 1.49 2.63
C MET A 137 6.60 1.80 3.72
N LEU A 138 5.37 1.27 3.59
CA LEU A 138 4.36 1.40 4.65
C LEU A 138 4.72 0.59 5.88
N TYR A 139 5.26 -0.61 5.70
CA TYR A 139 5.72 -1.44 6.83
C TYR A 139 6.86 -0.77 7.58
N GLU A 140 7.84 -0.23 6.88
CA GLU A 140 8.94 0.52 7.47
C GLU A 140 8.42 1.73 8.27
N LYS A 141 7.54 2.55 7.69
CA LYS A 141 6.93 3.68 8.42
C LYS A 141 6.10 3.25 9.63
N THR A 142 5.46 2.10 9.55
CA THR A 142 4.68 1.57 10.66
C THR A 142 5.59 1.24 11.85
N THR A 143 6.75 0.67 11.61
CA THR A 143 7.72 0.39 12.70
C THR A 143 8.26 1.67 13.32
N HIS A 144 8.42 2.74 12.56
CA HIS A 144 8.83 4.06 13.07
C HIS A 144 7.71 4.83 13.79
N ALA A 145 6.43 4.47 13.55
CA ALA A 145 5.29 5.08 14.25
C ALA A 145 5.04 4.51 15.65
N ALA A 146 5.81 3.51 16.07
CA ALA A 146 5.68 2.84 17.35
C ALA A 146 7.05 2.67 18.03
N LEU A 147 7.06 2.56 19.37
CA LEU A 147 8.25 2.14 20.10
C LEU A 147 8.69 0.73 19.65
N PRO A 148 9.99 0.41 19.67
CA PRO A 148 10.51 -0.89 19.22
C PRO A 148 9.78 -2.10 19.81
N GLN A 149 9.41 -2.01 21.10
CA GLN A 149 8.67 -3.06 21.80
C GLN A 149 7.22 -3.24 21.30
N LYS A 150 6.64 -2.23 20.66
CA LYS A 150 5.26 -2.20 20.14
C LYS A 150 5.20 -2.24 18.60
N ALA A 151 6.33 -2.24 17.92
CA ALA A 151 6.43 -2.21 16.45
C ALA A 151 5.71 -3.42 15.81
N THR A 152 5.87 -4.61 16.36
CA THR A 152 5.20 -5.82 15.87
C THR A 152 3.67 -5.71 15.99
N MET A 153 3.17 -5.14 17.09
CA MET A 153 1.74 -4.93 17.28
C MET A 153 1.19 -3.90 16.27
N ALA A 154 1.90 -2.78 16.07
CA ALA A 154 1.51 -1.78 15.07
C ALA A 154 1.48 -2.37 13.66
N LEU A 155 2.48 -3.17 13.31
CA LEU A 155 2.54 -3.87 12.03
C LEU A 155 1.39 -4.86 11.84
N ALA A 156 1.02 -5.61 12.90
CA ALA A 156 -0.12 -6.51 12.87
C ALA A 156 -1.44 -5.78 12.57
N PHE A 157 -1.67 -4.58 13.14
CA PHE A 157 -2.85 -3.77 12.83
C PHE A 157 -2.88 -3.31 11.38
N VAL A 158 -1.74 -2.87 10.84
CA VAL A 158 -1.65 -2.46 9.43
C VAL A 158 -1.90 -3.66 8.50
N MET A 159 -1.33 -4.84 8.80
CA MET A 159 -1.59 -6.06 8.03
C MET A 159 -3.04 -6.51 8.13
N MET A 160 -3.68 -6.40 9.31
CA MET A 160 -5.10 -6.69 9.47
C MET A 160 -5.96 -5.85 8.52
N MET A 161 -5.62 -4.57 8.34
CA MET A 161 -6.33 -3.68 7.43
C MET A 161 -6.21 -4.11 5.96
N ASN A 162 -5.06 -4.68 5.57
CA ASN A 162 -4.88 -5.29 4.24
C ASN A 162 -5.87 -6.44 4.01
N TYR A 163 -5.94 -7.40 4.94
CA TYR A 163 -6.86 -8.53 4.82
C TYR A 163 -8.33 -8.09 4.87
N LEU A 164 -8.64 -7.09 5.69
CA LEU A 164 -9.97 -6.52 5.75
C LEU A 164 -10.37 -5.86 4.42
N ALA A 165 -9.46 -5.14 3.78
CA ALA A 165 -9.72 -4.54 2.45
C ALA A 165 -9.97 -5.61 1.39
N ILE A 166 -9.21 -6.71 1.39
CA ILE A 166 -9.41 -7.85 0.48
C ILE A 166 -10.78 -8.51 0.73
N LEU A 167 -11.13 -8.76 2.00
CA LEU A 167 -12.40 -9.37 2.39
C LEU A 167 -13.60 -8.51 2.00
N LEU A 168 -13.52 -7.21 2.21
CA LEU A 168 -14.61 -6.27 1.95
C LEU A 168 -14.73 -5.90 0.46
N TYR A 169 -13.71 -6.16 -0.35
CA TYR A 169 -13.67 -5.76 -1.76
C TYR A 169 -14.93 -6.16 -2.54
N PRO A 170 -15.35 -7.45 -2.56
CA PRO A 170 -16.52 -7.85 -3.34
C PRO A 170 -17.81 -7.18 -2.84
N PHE A 171 -17.99 -7.06 -1.54
CA PHE A 171 -19.18 -6.44 -0.95
C PHE A 171 -19.28 -4.94 -1.29
N ILE A 172 -18.16 -4.22 -1.22
CA ILE A 172 -18.10 -2.81 -1.61
C ILE A 172 -18.32 -2.67 -3.11
N GLY A 173 -17.74 -3.57 -3.91
CA GLY A 173 -17.91 -3.60 -5.36
C GLY A 173 -19.37 -3.77 -5.77
N ASP A 174 -20.06 -4.76 -5.22
CA ASP A 174 -21.47 -5.03 -5.46
C ASP A 174 -22.34 -3.85 -5.01
N PHE A 175 -22.07 -3.29 -3.84
CA PHE A 175 -22.79 -2.11 -3.33
C PHE A 175 -22.63 -0.91 -4.27
N LEU A 176 -21.41 -0.64 -4.75
CA LEU A 176 -21.15 0.45 -5.69
C LEU A 176 -21.85 0.23 -7.03
N GLN A 177 -21.81 -0.98 -7.58
CA GLN A 177 -22.54 -1.32 -8.81
C GLN A 177 -24.05 -1.13 -8.64
N TRP A 178 -24.60 -1.48 -7.49
CA TRP A 178 -26.00 -1.26 -7.16
C TRP A 178 -26.34 0.25 -7.08
N VAL A 179 -25.50 1.05 -6.39
CA VAL A 179 -25.71 2.51 -6.25
C VAL A 179 -25.66 3.22 -7.61
N PHE A 180 -24.70 2.84 -8.47
CA PHE A 180 -24.52 3.44 -9.80
C PHE A 180 -25.41 2.77 -10.87
N HIS A 181 -26.27 1.82 -10.51
CA HIS A 181 -27.15 1.08 -11.42
C HIS A 181 -26.40 0.51 -12.63
N THR A 182 -25.17 0.02 -12.45
CA THR A 182 -24.34 -0.53 -13.52
C THR A 182 -23.94 -1.97 -13.24
N GLN A 183 -23.92 -2.80 -14.29
CA GLN A 183 -23.40 -4.17 -14.23
C GLN A 183 -22.18 -4.34 -15.15
N SER A 184 -21.55 -3.23 -15.55
CA SER A 184 -20.41 -3.28 -16.45
C SER A 184 -19.19 -3.86 -15.76
N GLN A 185 -18.52 -4.82 -16.39
CA GLN A 185 -17.27 -5.41 -15.92
C GLN A 185 -16.08 -4.43 -15.97
N GLU A 186 -16.21 -3.32 -16.65
CA GLU A 186 -15.22 -2.24 -16.71
C GLU A 186 -15.36 -1.27 -15.53
N PHE A 187 -16.56 -1.17 -14.95
CA PHE A 187 -16.85 -0.21 -13.88
C PHE A 187 -15.88 -0.31 -12.70
N PRO A 188 -15.52 -1.49 -12.17
CA PRO A 188 -14.56 -1.61 -11.10
C PRO A 188 -13.18 -1.02 -11.45
N PHE A 189 -12.71 -1.18 -12.69
CA PHE A 189 -11.43 -0.63 -13.14
C PHE A 189 -11.47 0.89 -13.23
N ILE A 190 -12.54 1.45 -13.82
CA ILE A 190 -12.73 2.91 -13.91
C ILE A 190 -12.81 3.53 -12.52
N PHE A 191 -13.59 2.93 -11.62
CA PHE A 191 -13.78 3.43 -10.26
C PHE A 191 -12.46 3.42 -9.48
N ASN A 192 -11.71 2.31 -9.53
CA ASN A 192 -10.41 2.21 -8.89
C ASN A 192 -9.36 3.13 -9.52
N LEU A 193 -9.42 3.36 -10.84
CA LEU A 193 -8.58 4.36 -11.51
C LEU A 193 -8.85 5.78 -10.97
N LEU A 194 -10.12 6.16 -10.82
CA LEU A 194 -10.50 7.46 -10.27
C LEU A 194 -10.01 7.63 -8.82
N ILE A 195 -10.18 6.61 -7.97
CA ILE A 195 -9.65 6.63 -6.60
C ILE A 195 -8.12 6.77 -6.63
N THR A 196 -7.43 6.04 -7.52
CA THR A 196 -5.96 6.09 -7.62
C THR A 196 -5.49 7.48 -8.03
N VAL A 197 -6.13 8.09 -9.01
CA VAL A 197 -5.82 9.45 -9.45
C VAL A 197 -6.08 10.45 -8.31
N GLY A 198 -7.20 10.33 -7.61
CA GLY A 198 -7.50 11.15 -6.43
C GLY A 198 -6.45 11.00 -5.32
N THR A 199 -6.05 9.76 -5.04
CA THR A 199 -5.01 9.44 -4.04
C THR A 199 -3.64 9.96 -4.49
N PHE A 200 -3.33 9.91 -5.80
CA PHE A 200 -2.11 10.49 -6.36
C PHE A 200 -2.07 12.01 -6.15
N PHE A 201 -3.14 12.73 -6.46
CA PHE A 201 -3.20 14.19 -6.23
C PHE A 201 -3.12 14.52 -4.74
N TRP A 202 -3.75 13.73 -3.89
CA TRP A 202 -3.64 13.88 -2.44
C TRP A 202 -2.19 13.67 -1.96
N ALA A 203 -1.53 12.60 -2.41
CA ALA A 203 -0.13 12.33 -2.09
C ALA A 203 0.80 13.44 -2.59
N TYR A 204 0.57 13.95 -3.80
CA TYR A 204 1.34 15.04 -4.38
C TYR A 204 1.18 16.36 -3.63
N ARG A 205 -0.05 16.67 -3.19
CA ARG A 205 -0.36 17.90 -2.44
C ARG A 205 0.13 17.87 -1.00
N CYS A 206 0.04 16.70 -0.35
CA CYS A 206 0.32 16.50 1.07
C CYS A 206 1.70 15.84 1.30
N ARG A 207 2.65 16.05 0.40
CA ARG A 207 3.97 15.40 0.43
C ARG A 207 4.76 15.61 1.73
N ASP A 208 4.55 16.74 2.42
CA ASP A 208 5.27 17.10 3.64
C ASP A 208 4.65 16.46 4.90
N THR A 209 3.54 15.73 4.76
CA THR A 209 2.92 15.03 5.88
C THR A 209 3.69 13.74 6.23
N PHE A 210 3.54 13.28 7.47
CA PHE A 210 4.15 12.02 7.94
C PHE A 210 3.90 10.85 6.97
N LEU A 211 2.70 10.75 6.40
CA LEU A 211 2.32 9.64 5.51
C LEU A 211 3.13 9.63 4.20
N PHE A 212 3.39 10.79 3.60
CA PHE A 212 3.99 10.91 2.27
C PHE A 212 5.45 11.37 2.28
N ASN A 213 5.94 11.91 3.39
CA ASN A 213 7.35 12.25 3.53
C ASN A 213 8.19 10.96 3.63
N ASP A 214 8.98 10.67 2.62
CA ASP A 214 9.81 9.45 2.54
C ASP A 214 11.25 9.67 3.06
N GLN A 215 11.59 10.88 3.52
CA GLN A 215 12.84 11.15 4.24
C GLN A 215 12.63 10.80 5.73
N LEU A 216 13.01 9.59 6.09
CA LEU A 216 13.22 9.23 7.48
C LEU A 216 14.58 9.85 7.90
N LYS A 217 14.51 10.91 8.68
CA LYS A 217 15.64 11.37 9.47
C LYS A 217 15.61 10.70 10.82
#